data_c8b1600cc2d42a78b1dccc61634107ea
#
_entry.id   c8b1600cc2d42a78b1dccc61634107ea
#
_cell.length_a   1.000
_cell.length_b   1.000
_cell.length_c   1.000
_cell.angle_alpha   90.00
_cell.angle_beta   90.00
_cell.angle_gamma   90.00
#
_symmetry.space_group_name_H-M   'P 1'
#
loop_
_entity.id
_entity.type
_entity.pdbx_description
1 polymer ?
#
loop_
_entity_poly.entity_id
_entity_poly.type
_entity_poly.pdbx_seq_one_letter_code
_entity_poly.pdbx_strand_id
1 'polypeptide(L)'
;MVKDGKTYNILYLHNESIMGGAEISLLNLVKRLDKELFTPHFACSKEGPFIDALRNIKITPDFIKFPGIRWPNPVRICNTIRGLANIIKEKQIDLIHSNQPRSNLFGAIAAKINSVPIVWHERCLERGRFDSDNIFSFLPDRIICNSGAVRNRFTKEKIDTKIRTIINGVDLNEFDPESDGSKIRKEFNIDEKELVVGTIGRIDPEKGYEYFLESARIILQDLPNVRFLVVGEASNNHSFEKSLSEMTAEKGIDKKTIFTGFRSDIPQLIASMDVVVLPSGIDACSRVLFESMAMQKPLVAANAGGTPEIVQDGITGLLVKPGDSSDMAKSIIRLLQNISLLEQYGKAGRKRVKEMFTIERNIKETENVYLELLDTNSTN
;
A
#
# COMPACT_ATOMS: atom_id res chain seq x y z
N MET A 1 -4.75 7.00 -30.36
CA MET A 1 -5.67 6.15 -31.14
C MET A 1 -5.07 4.75 -31.12
N VAL A 2 -5.72 3.79 -30.46
CA VAL A 2 -5.27 2.39 -30.41
C VAL A 2 -5.35 1.84 -31.82
N LYS A 3 -4.22 1.35 -32.36
CA LYS A 3 -4.21 0.68 -33.69
C LYS A 3 -4.89 -0.68 -33.54
N ASP A 4 -5.86 -0.88 -34.43
CA ASP A 4 -6.59 -2.13 -34.75
C ASP A 4 -6.16 -3.41 -34.00
N GLY A 5 -6.89 -3.75 -32.93
CA GLY A 5 -6.93 -5.11 -32.37
C GLY A 5 -5.64 -5.67 -31.73
N LYS A 6 -4.61 -4.85 -31.48
CA LYS A 6 -3.35 -5.33 -30.87
C LYS A 6 -3.47 -5.37 -29.35
N THR A 7 -3.29 -6.55 -28.77
CA THR A 7 -3.12 -6.76 -27.33
C THR A 7 -1.63 -6.73 -26.99
N TYR A 8 -1.24 -6.01 -25.94
CA TYR A 8 0.14 -5.87 -25.46
C TYR A 8 0.44 -6.80 -24.29
N ASN A 9 1.54 -7.52 -24.35
CA ASN A 9 2.01 -8.42 -23.30
C ASN A 9 2.85 -7.64 -22.28
N ILE A 10 2.37 -7.53 -21.04
CA ILE A 10 3.04 -6.81 -19.95
C ILE A 10 3.66 -7.81 -18.98
N LEU A 11 4.99 -7.76 -18.78
CA LEU A 11 5.69 -8.60 -17.81
C LEU A 11 5.86 -7.88 -16.49
N TYR A 12 5.17 -8.35 -15.45
CA TYR A 12 5.33 -7.88 -14.07
C TYR A 12 6.45 -8.63 -13.36
N LEU A 13 7.44 -7.89 -12.85
CA LEU A 13 8.53 -8.45 -12.05
C LEU A 13 8.27 -8.20 -10.56
N HIS A 14 8.28 -9.30 -9.77
CA HIS A 14 8.03 -9.22 -8.33
C HIS A 14 8.86 -10.25 -7.57
N ASN A 15 9.65 -9.81 -6.58
CA ASN A 15 10.58 -10.71 -5.87
C ASN A 15 10.12 -11.16 -4.47
N GLU A 16 9.01 -10.62 -3.95
CA GLU A 16 8.42 -11.08 -2.69
C GLU A 16 7.20 -11.99 -2.94
N SER A 17 6.87 -12.81 -1.97
CA SER A 17 5.73 -13.75 -2.08
C SER A 17 4.69 -13.57 -0.97
N ILE A 18 4.96 -12.67 -0.01
CA ILE A 18 4.04 -12.33 1.08
C ILE A 18 2.92 -11.43 0.55
N MET A 19 1.81 -11.34 1.31
CA MET A 19 0.74 -10.39 1.01
C MET A 19 0.87 -9.16 1.88
N GLY A 20 1.10 -8.02 1.25
CA GLY A 20 1.14 -6.71 1.88
C GLY A 20 0.43 -5.66 1.03
N GLY A 21 0.51 -4.39 1.41
CA GLY A 21 -0.17 -3.30 0.69
C GLY A 21 0.29 -3.16 -0.77
N ALA A 22 1.56 -3.41 -1.06
CA ALA A 22 2.11 -3.34 -2.41
C ALA A 22 1.57 -4.47 -3.30
N GLU A 23 1.51 -5.69 -2.78
CA GLU A 23 1.01 -6.88 -3.47
C GLU A 23 -0.50 -6.78 -3.75
N ILE A 24 -1.27 -6.31 -2.77
CA ILE A 24 -2.70 -6.08 -2.95
C ILE A 24 -2.95 -4.99 -4.01
N SER A 25 -2.17 -3.90 -4.01
CA SER A 25 -2.28 -2.85 -5.02
C SER A 25 -1.93 -3.37 -6.43
N LEU A 26 -0.88 -4.21 -6.53
CA LEU A 26 -0.51 -4.84 -7.80
C LEU A 26 -1.58 -5.81 -8.30
N LEU A 27 -2.14 -6.63 -7.40
CA LEU A 27 -3.22 -7.55 -7.72
C LEU A 27 -4.47 -6.81 -8.21
N ASN A 28 -4.81 -5.71 -7.55
CA ASN A 28 -5.92 -4.86 -7.94
C ASN A 28 -5.73 -4.22 -9.31
N LEU A 29 -4.51 -3.75 -9.62
CA LEU A 29 -4.16 -3.27 -10.96
C LEU A 29 -4.41 -4.36 -12.00
N VAL A 30 -3.78 -5.53 -11.83
CA VAL A 30 -3.81 -6.60 -12.82
C VAL A 30 -5.20 -7.21 -13.03
N LYS A 31 -6.00 -7.31 -11.97
CA LYS A 31 -7.40 -7.77 -12.07
C LYS A 31 -8.27 -6.88 -12.96
N ARG A 32 -7.98 -5.57 -13.00
CA ARG A 32 -8.82 -4.54 -13.59
C ARG A 32 -8.22 -3.87 -14.82
N LEU A 33 -7.02 -4.29 -15.25
CA LEU A 33 -6.47 -3.87 -16.55
C LEU A 33 -7.49 -4.11 -17.65
N ASP A 34 -7.51 -3.24 -18.63
CA ASP A 34 -8.24 -3.47 -19.87
C ASP A 34 -7.68 -4.71 -20.60
N LYS A 35 -8.44 -5.81 -20.56
CA LYS A 35 -8.04 -7.11 -21.10
C LYS A 35 -8.09 -7.17 -22.63
N GLU A 36 -8.73 -6.21 -23.27
CA GLU A 36 -8.69 -6.07 -24.73
C GLU A 36 -7.36 -5.46 -25.16
N LEU A 37 -6.72 -4.67 -24.28
CA LEU A 37 -5.46 -3.99 -24.56
C LEU A 37 -4.24 -4.68 -23.94
N PHE A 38 -4.37 -5.33 -22.77
CA PHE A 38 -3.23 -5.80 -22.00
C PHE A 38 -3.37 -7.24 -21.52
N THR A 39 -2.35 -8.05 -21.79
CA THR A 39 -2.22 -9.40 -21.24
C THR A 39 -1.10 -9.42 -20.20
N PRO A 40 -1.43 -9.67 -18.90
CA PRO A 40 -0.43 -9.70 -17.82
C PRO A 40 0.30 -11.03 -17.76
N HIS A 41 1.63 -10.98 -17.68
CA HIS A 41 2.53 -12.06 -17.37
C HIS A 41 3.31 -11.74 -16.11
N PHE A 42 3.76 -12.75 -15.35
CA PHE A 42 4.50 -12.54 -14.13
C PHE A 42 5.79 -13.34 -14.09
N ALA A 43 6.86 -12.73 -13.55
CA ALA A 43 8.07 -13.43 -13.14
C ALA A 43 8.32 -13.14 -11.65
N CYS A 44 8.31 -14.19 -10.82
CA CYS A 44 8.40 -14.13 -9.37
C CYS A 44 9.56 -14.96 -8.83
N SER A 45 10.02 -14.67 -7.58
CA SER A 45 11.19 -15.37 -7.02
C SER A 45 10.87 -16.73 -6.41
N LYS A 46 9.71 -16.88 -5.78
CA LYS A 46 9.35 -18.04 -4.95
C LYS A 46 7.84 -18.15 -4.74
N GLU A 47 7.38 -19.32 -4.36
CA GLU A 47 6.01 -19.59 -3.94
C GLU A 47 5.60 -18.81 -2.70
N GLY A 48 4.29 -18.62 -2.50
CA GLY A 48 3.69 -17.99 -1.32
C GLY A 48 2.32 -17.36 -1.60
N PRO A 49 1.71 -16.73 -0.59
CA PRO A 49 0.32 -16.23 -0.67
C PRO A 49 0.02 -15.31 -1.85
N PHE A 50 0.98 -14.49 -2.28
CA PHE A 50 0.82 -13.65 -3.47
C PHE A 50 0.69 -14.48 -4.75
N ILE A 51 1.45 -15.57 -4.86
CA ILE A 51 1.39 -16.48 -6.02
C ILE A 51 0.06 -17.23 -6.06
N ASP A 52 -0.43 -17.67 -4.90
CA ASP A 52 -1.76 -18.29 -4.80
C ASP A 52 -2.86 -17.32 -5.24
N ALA A 53 -2.75 -16.05 -4.84
CA ALA A 53 -3.67 -15.02 -5.27
C ALA A 53 -3.61 -14.74 -6.80
N LEU A 54 -2.43 -14.84 -7.43
CA LEU A 54 -2.29 -14.78 -8.90
C LEU A 54 -2.97 -15.97 -9.59
N ARG A 55 -2.76 -17.19 -9.07
CA ARG A 55 -3.39 -18.42 -9.60
C ARG A 55 -4.91 -18.36 -9.50
N ASN A 56 -5.46 -17.80 -8.42
CA ASN A 56 -6.91 -17.61 -8.26
C ASN A 56 -7.53 -16.70 -9.33
N ILE A 57 -6.73 -15.82 -9.92
CA ILE A 57 -7.13 -14.99 -11.08
C ILE A 57 -6.63 -15.55 -12.41
N LYS A 58 -6.26 -16.84 -12.45
CA LYS A 58 -5.81 -17.59 -13.63
C LYS A 58 -4.50 -17.11 -14.25
N ILE A 59 -3.61 -16.51 -13.44
CA ILE A 59 -2.26 -16.13 -13.86
C ILE A 59 -1.26 -17.10 -13.24
N THR A 60 -0.49 -17.79 -14.08
CA THR A 60 0.60 -18.67 -13.64
C THR A 60 1.92 -17.96 -13.87
N PRO A 61 2.68 -17.63 -12.80
CA PRO A 61 3.95 -16.92 -12.92
C PRO A 61 5.08 -17.87 -13.33
N ASP A 62 6.08 -17.30 -14.00
CA ASP A 62 7.39 -17.93 -14.16
C ASP A 62 8.23 -17.70 -12.91
N PHE A 63 9.14 -18.63 -12.58
CA PHE A 63 10.00 -18.50 -11.42
C PHE A 63 11.43 -18.11 -11.81
N ILE A 64 11.87 -16.93 -11.35
CA ILE A 64 13.23 -16.43 -11.53
C ILE A 64 13.78 -15.93 -10.21
N LYS A 65 14.97 -16.38 -9.83
CA LYS A 65 15.66 -15.91 -8.63
C LYS A 65 16.34 -14.57 -8.91
N PHE A 66 16.00 -13.54 -8.14
CA PHE A 66 16.69 -12.24 -8.15
C PHE A 66 17.81 -12.26 -7.08
N PRO A 67 19.09 -12.34 -7.46
CA PRO A 67 20.20 -12.38 -6.51
C PRO A 67 20.36 -11.04 -5.77
N GLY A 68 20.95 -11.09 -4.57
CA GLY A 68 21.30 -9.88 -3.83
C GLY A 68 22.39 -9.07 -4.54
N ILE A 69 22.27 -7.75 -4.48
CA ILE A 69 23.20 -6.82 -5.15
C ILE A 69 24.45 -6.58 -4.30
N ARG A 70 24.37 -6.75 -2.98
CA ARG A 70 25.47 -6.43 -2.03
C ARG A 70 26.71 -7.31 -2.20
N TRP A 71 26.51 -8.58 -2.55
CA TRP A 71 27.59 -9.55 -2.83
C TRP A 71 27.26 -10.23 -4.16
N PRO A 72 27.59 -9.59 -5.27
CA PRO A 72 27.18 -10.05 -6.59
C PRO A 72 27.92 -11.35 -6.97
N ASN A 73 27.13 -12.38 -7.32
CA ASN A 73 27.65 -13.57 -7.96
C ASN A 73 27.42 -13.44 -9.47
N PRO A 74 28.47 -13.27 -10.30
CA PRO A 74 28.33 -13.03 -11.74
C PRO A 74 27.51 -14.10 -12.47
N VAL A 75 27.70 -15.38 -12.11
CA VAL A 75 26.97 -16.49 -12.72
C VAL A 75 25.46 -16.39 -12.44
N ARG A 76 25.10 -16.09 -11.19
CA ARG A 76 23.69 -15.91 -10.82
C ARG A 76 23.06 -14.70 -11.52
N ILE A 77 23.80 -13.61 -11.64
CA ILE A 77 23.38 -12.40 -12.37
C ILE A 77 23.11 -12.75 -13.84
N CYS A 78 24.09 -13.38 -14.51
CA CYS A 78 23.95 -13.79 -15.90
C CYS A 78 22.76 -14.75 -16.12
N ASN A 79 22.56 -15.71 -15.21
CA ASN A 79 21.43 -16.63 -15.29
C ASN A 79 20.08 -15.91 -15.12
N THR A 80 19.99 -14.95 -14.20
CA THR A 80 18.76 -14.13 -14.03
C THR A 80 18.46 -13.32 -15.28
N ILE A 81 19.45 -12.62 -15.83
CA ILE A 81 19.29 -11.79 -17.03
C ILE A 81 18.90 -12.66 -18.24
N ARG A 82 19.58 -13.81 -18.42
CA ARG A 82 19.26 -14.76 -19.50
C ARG A 82 17.86 -15.32 -19.35
N GLY A 83 17.45 -15.71 -18.13
CA GLY A 83 16.10 -16.20 -17.86
C GLY A 83 15.03 -15.16 -18.18
N LEU A 84 15.22 -13.89 -17.76
CA LEU A 84 14.32 -12.80 -18.11
C LEU A 84 14.27 -12.57 -19.63
N ALA A 85 15.43 -12.57 -20.30
CA ALA A 85 15.48 -12.40 -21.75
C ALA A 85 14.76 -13.53 -22.51
N ASN A 86 14.82 -14.76 -22.02
CA ASN A 86 14.05 -15.88 -22.59
C ASN A 86 12.54 -15.66 -22.42
N ILE A 87 12.06 -15.31 -21.22
CA ILE A 87 10.64 -15.00 -20.97
C ILE A 87 10.16 -13.88 -21.89
N ILE A 88 10.95 -12.80 -22.04
CA ILE A 88 10.61 -11.67 -22.90
C ILE A 88 10.38 -12.15 -24.35
N LYS A 89 11.27 -13.03 -24.87
CA LYS A 89 11.16 -13.55 -26.23
C LYS A 89 10.02 -14.56 -26.38
N GLU A 90 9.92 -15.53 -25.48
CA GLU A 90 8.93 -16.62 -25.55
C GLU A 90 7.50 -16.10 -25.44
N LYS A 91 7.28 -15.11 -24.58
CA LYS A 91 5.96 -14.51 -24.35
C LYS A 91 5.73 -13.23 -25.15
N GLN A 92 6.65 -12.87 -26.03
CA GLN A 92 6.56 -11.67 -26.86
C GLN A 92 6.20 -10.42 -26.04
N ILE A 93 6.95 -10.19 -24.96
CA ILE A 93 6.69 -9.10 -24.03
C ILE A 93 6.92 -7.74 -24.70
N ASP A 94 5.92 -6.87 -24.63
CA ASP A 94 5.94 -5.52 -25.19
C ASP A 94 6.41 -4.47 -24.17
N LEU A 95 6.20 -4.71 -22.85
CA LEU A 95 6.59 -3.79 -21.76
C LEU A 95 6.87 -4.55 -20.47
N ILE A 96 7.85 -4.09 -19.69
CA ILE A 96 8.15 -4.61 -18.35
C ILE A 96 7.67 -3.63 -17.29
N HIS A 97 6.95 -4.11 -16.26
CA HIS A 97 6.58 -3.36 -15.07
C HIS A 97 7.22 -4.00 -13.84
N SER A 98 8.19 -3.34 -13.25
CA SER A 98 8.91 -3.83 -12.07
C SER A 98 8.47 -3.11 -10.80
N ASN A 99 8.21 -3.86 -9.72
CA ASN A 99 7.61 -3.35 -8.50
C ASN A 99 8.55 -3.32 -7.29
N GLN A 100 9.79 -3.74 -7.44
CA GLN A 100 10.71 -3.85 -6.30
C GLN A 100 12.17 -3.64 -6.71
N PRO A 101 13.05 -3.16 -5.81
CA PRO A 101 14.41 -2.74 -6.14
C PRO A 101 15.27 -3.79 -6.83
N ARG A 102 15.21 -5.04 -6.33
CA ARG A 102 16.02 -6.11 -6.93
C ARG A 102 15.55 -6.40 -8.35
N SER A 103 14.23 -6.51 -8.55
CA SER A 103 13.68 -6.74 -9.89
C SER A 103 13.89 -5.53 -10.80
N ASN A 104 13.93 -4.31 -10.27
CA ASN A 104 14.16 -3.07 -11.03
C ASN A 104 15.46 -3.15 -11.84
N LEU A 105 16.58 -3.42 -11.16
CA LEU A 105 17.88 -3.45 -11.82
C LEU A 105 18.01 -4.57 -12.87
N PHE A 106 17.63 -5.81 -12.51
CA PHE A 106 17.71 -6.95 -13.43
C PHE A 106 16.74 -6.81 -14.60
N GLY A 107 15.52 -6.32 -14.30
CA GLY A 107 14.53 -6.01 -15.32
C GLY A 107 15.03 -4.96 -16.31
N ALA A 108 15.66 -3.89 -15.83
CA ALA A 108 16.20 -2.84 -16.70
C ALA A 108 17.31 -3.34 -17.64
N ILE A 109 18.19 -4.21 -17.15
CA ILE A 109 19.25 -4.81 -17.98
C ILE A 109 18.62 -5.72 -19.05
N ALA A 110 17.68 -6.59 -18.65
CA ALA A 110 16.99 -7.48 -19.59
C ALA A 110 16.16 -6.70 -20.64
N ALA A 111 15.47 -5.64 -20.21
CA ALA A 111 14.73 -4.72 -21.06
C ALA A 111 15.61 -4.10 -22.14
N LYS A 112 16.77 -3.57 -21.73
CA LYS A 112 17.75 -2.95 -22.64
C LYS A 112 18.28 -3.93 -23.69
N ILE A 113 18.62 -5.16 -23.27
CA ILE A 113 19.12 -6.21 -24.17
C ILE A 113 18.07 -6.59 -25.24
N ASN A 114 16.78 -6.54 -24.88
CA ASN A 114 15.70 -6.95 -25.78
C ASN A 114 14.96 -5.76 -26.44
N SER A 115 15.41 -4.52 -26.22
CA SER A 115 14.78 -3.30 -26.74
C SER A 115 13.30 -3.17 -26.33
N VAL A 116 12.97 -3.59 -25.11
CA VAL A 116 11.62 -3.50 -24.54
C VAL A 116 11.58 -2.38 -23.51
N PRO A 117 10.58 -1.49 -23.50
CA PRO A 117 10.46 -0.44 -22.50
C PRO A 117 10.20 -1.00 -21.09
N ILE A 118 10.68 -0.27 -20.08
CA ILE A 118 10.51 -0.65 -18.66
C ILE A 118 10.00 0.47 -17.81
N VAL A 119 9.01 0.16 -16.98
CA VAL A 119 8.48 0.99 -15.90
C VAL A 119 8.94 0.46 -14.54
N TRP A 120 9.48 1.32 -13.70
CA TRP A 120 9.67 1.05 -12.27
C TRP A 120 8.51 1.62 -11.47
N HIS A 121 7.93 0.83 -10.57
CA HIS A 121 6.87 1.30 -9.67
C HIS A 121 7.39 1.34 -8.24
N GLU A 122 7.65 2.54 -7.75
CA GLU A 122 8.22 2.82 -6.45
C GLU A 122 7.14 3.04 -5.40
N ARG A 123 7.26 2.28 -4.28
CA ARG A 123 6.24 2.23 -3.23
C ARG A 123 6.80 2.40 -1.81
N CYS A 124 8.10 2.69 -1.67
CA CYS A 124 8.78 2.81 -0.39
C CYS A 124 9.46 4.16 -0.24
N LEU A 125 9.41 4.74 0.97
CA LEU A 125 10.07 6.01 1.31
C LEU A 125 11.57 5.83 1.54
N GLU A 126 11.95 4.84 2.35
CA GLU A 126 13.33 4.63 2.76
C GLU A 126 13.95 3.39 2.15
N ARG A 127 15.23 3.50 1.80
CA ARG A 127 16.06 2.42 1.23
C ARG A 127 17.39 2.28 1.95
N GLY A 128 17.51 2.77 3.17
CA GLY A 128 18.74 2.74 3.92
C GLY A 128 19.88 3.55 3.27
N ARG A 129 21.12 3.24 3.63
CA ARG A 129 22.31 4.00 3.20
C ARG A 129 22.63 3.89 1.70
N PHE A 130 22.09 2.89 1.01
CA PHE A 130 22.33 2.63 -0.41
C PHE A 130 21.00 2.53 -1.16
N ASP A 131 20.57 3.65 -1.72
CA ASP A 131 19.38 3.70 -2.58
C ASP A 131 19.78 3.40 -4.04
N SER A 132 19.74 2.10 -4.39
CA SER A 132 20.07 1.64 -5.74
C SER A 132 19.14 2.23 -6.80
N ASP A 133 17.85 2.45 -6.46
CA ASP A 133 16.86 2.93 -7.42
C ASP A 133 17.11 4.40 -7.77
N ASN A 134 17.53 5.22 -6.79
CA ASN A 134 17.92 6.60 -7.07
C ASN A 134 19.24 6.64 -7.90
N ILE A 135 20.22 5.77 -7.58
CA ILE A 135 21.49 5.70 -8.33
C ILE A 135 21.23 5.31 -9.78
N PHE A 136 20.44 4.27 -10.02
CA PHE A 136 20.17 3.71 -11.34
C PHE A 136 18.88 4.24 -12.00
N SER A 137 18.32 5.32 -11.47
CA SER A 137 17.09 5.94 -11.96
C SER A 137 17.10 6.39 -13.43
N PHE A 138 18.27 6.44 -14.05
CA PHE A 138 18.42 6.73 -15.47
C PHE A 138 18.06 5.53 -16.38
N LEU A 139 18.02 4.30 -15.84
CA LEU A 139 17.78 3.07 -16.59
C LEU A 139 16.32 2.90 -17.07
N PRO A 140 15.28 3.11 -16.22
CA PRO A 140 13.90 2.94 -16.66
C PRO A 140 13.47 4.03 -17.63
N ASP A 141 12.47 3.72 -18.45
CA ASP A 141 11.84 4.67 -19.36
C ASP A 141 10.85 5.57 -18.61
N ARG A 142 10.15 4.99 -17.61
CA ARG A 142 9.29 5.72 -16.66
C ARG A 142 9.44 5.18 -15.25
N ILE A 143 9.20 6.06 -14.27
CA ILE A 143 9.12 5.72 -12.85
C ILE A 143 7.75 6.18 -12.34
N ILE A 144 6.96 5.25 -11.84
CA ILE A 144 5.72 5.54 -11.13
C ILE A 144 6.04 5.60 -9.65
N CYS A 145 5.70 6.70 -8.99
CA CYS A 145 5.78 6.87 -7.54
C CYS A 145 4.37 6.91 -6.96
N ASN A 146 4.09 6.12 -5.91
CA ASN A 146 2.76 6.06 -5.30
C ASN A 146 2.43 7.26 -4.40
N SER A 147 3.35 8.22 -4.25
CA SER A 147 3.15 9.51 -3.56
C SER A 147 4.22 10.51 -3.97
N GLY A 148 3.98 11.80 -3.72
CA GLY A 148 4.97 12.85 -3.85
C GLY A 148 6.15 12.66 -2.90
N ALA A 149 5.88 12.14 -1.70
CA ALA A 149 6.92 11.79 -0.74
C ALA A 149 7.91 10.74 -1.30
N VAL A 150 7.41 9.74 -2.04
CA VAL A 150 8.28 8.77 -2.74
C VAL A 150 9.00 9.43 -3.92
N ARG A 151 8.32 10.31 -4.69
CA ARG A 151 8.95 11.07 -5.77
C ARG A 151 10.14 11.88 -5.27
N ASN A 152 10.02 12.51 -4.11
CA ASN A 152 11.07 13.37 -3.52
C ASN A 152 12.37 12.62 -3.16
N ARG A 153 12.38 11.27 -3.20
CA ARG A 153 13.61 10.47 -3.12
C ARG A 153 14.52 10.65 -4.33
N PHE A 154 13.94 10.99 -5.48
CA PHE A 154 14.67 11.13 -6.73
C PHE A 154 15.11 12.58 -6.90
N THR A 155 16.37 12.84 -6.64
CA THR A 155 16.93 14.21 -6.56
C THR A 155 17.56 14.69 -7.86
N LYS A 156 17.66 13.85 -8.89
CA LYS A 156 18.32 14.19 -10.16
C LYS A 156 17.33 14.88 -11.10
N GLU A 157 17.52 16.16 -11.41
CA GLU A 157 16.66 16.93 -12.31
C GLU A 157 16.39 16.26 -13.66
N LYS A 158 17.41 15.59 -14.23
CA LYS A 158 17.30 14.91 -15.54
C LYS A 158 16.27 13.78 -15.60
N ILE A 159 15.84 13.24 -14.46
CA ILE A 159 14.86 12.15 -14.42
C ILE A 159 13.45 12.64 -14.10
N ASP A 160 13.28 13.90 -13.76
CA ASP A 160 11.97 14.43 -13.35
C ASP A 160 10.90 14.27 -14.45
N THR A 161 11.29 14.40 -15.72
CA THR A 161 10.41 14.16 -16.87
C THR A 161 9.95 12.72 -17.01
N LYS A 162 10.69 11.75 -16.44
CA LYS A 162 10.36 10.33 -16.44
C LYS A 162 9.42 9.92 -15.32
N ILE A 163 9.30 10.75 -14.27
CA ILE A 163 8.51 10.40 -13.08
C ILE A 163 7.05 10.75 -13.28
N ARG A 164 6.18 9.82 -12.88
CA ARG A 164 4.73 10.02 -12.75
C ARG A 164 4.32 9.69 -11.31
N THR A 165 3.63 10.60 -10.65
CA THR A 165 3.04 10.32 -9.34
C THR A 165 1.63 9.79 -9.56
N ILE A 166 1.42 8.50 -9.26
CA ILE A 166 0.13 7.82 -9.38
C ILE A 166 -0.22 7.27 -8.01
N ILE A 167 -1.09 7.97 -7.30
CA ILE A 167 -1.50 7.61 -5.94
C ILE A 167 -2.35 6.33 -5.98
N ASN A 168 -2.23 5.48 -4.96
CA ASN A 168 -3.05 4.27 -4.85
C ASN A 168 -4.55 4.61 -4.86
N GLY A 169 -5.35 3.67 -5.36
CA GLY A 169 -6.81 3.78 -5.37
C GLY A 169 -7.47 2.75 -4.46
N VAL A 170 -8.73 2.99 -4.12
CA VAL A 170 -9.61 2.08 -3.38
C VAL A 170 -10.84 1.73 -4.21
N ASP A 171 -11.30 0.49 -4.09
CA ASP A 171 -12.55 0.02 -4.68
C ASP A 171 -13.74 0.47 -3.82
N LEU A 172 -14.56 1.36 -4.36
CA LEU A 172 -15.71 1.94 -3.67
C LEU A 172 -16.88 0.96 -3.52
N ASN A 173 -16.88 -0.16 -4.27
CA ASN A 173 -17.88 -1.22 -4.14
C ASN A 173 -17.51 -2.18 -3.01
N GLU A 174 -16.20 -2.43 -2.81
CA GLU A 174 -15.69 -3.25 -1.69
C GLU A 174 -15.77 -2.47 -0.38
N PHE A 175 -15.38 -1.19 -0.39
CA PHE A 175 -15.39 -0.31 0.78
C PHE A 175 -16.60 0.62 0.74
N ASP A 176 -17.78 0.03 1.06
CA ASP A 176 -19.06 0.75 1.10
C ASP A 176 -19.41 1.13 2.55
N PRO A 177 -19.78 2.41 2.82
CA PRO A 177 -20.20 2.85 4.15
C PRO A 177 -21.40 2.10 4.71
N GLU A 178 -22.24 1.49 3.87
CA GLU A 178 -23.37 0.66 4.28
C GLU A 178 -22.96 -0.74 4.77
N SER A 179 -21.68 -1.05 4.79
CA SER A 179 -21.17 -2.34 5.30
C SER A 179 -21.50 -2.51 6.79
N ASP A 180 -21.92 -3.72 7.15
CA ASP A 180 -22.32 -4.04 8.51
C ASP A 180 -21.16 -4.44 9.40
N GLY A 181 -20.84 -3.64 10.43
CA GLY A 181 -19.84 -3.92 11.47
C GLY A 181 -20.38 -4.68 12.69
N SER A 182 -21.68 -4.97 12.74
CA SER A 182 -22.31 -5.57 13.93
C SER A 182 -21.76 -6.97 14.28
N LYS A 183 -21.38 -7.75 13.26
CA LYS A 183 -20.76 -9.07 13.45
C LYS A 183 -19.43 -8.98 14.17
N ILE A 184 -18.62 -7.98 13.82
CA ILE A 184 -17.32 -7.73 14.46
C ILE A 184 -17.54 -7.30 15.92
N ARG A 185 -18.50 -6.41 16.19
CA ARG A 185 -18.81 -6.00 17.55
C ARG A 185 -19.27 -7.19 18.41
N LYS A 186 -20.11 -8.08 17.87
CA LYS A 186 -20.52 -9.31 18.55
C LYS A 186 -19.36 -10.29 18.79
N GLU A 187 -18.53 -10.50 17.80
CA GLU A 187 -17.36 -11.40 17.90
C GLU A 187 -16.44 -11.01 19.05
N PHE A 188 -16.21 -9.71 19.22
CA PHE A 188 -15.31 -9.18 20.23
C PHE A 188 -16.00 -8.68 21.51
N ASN A 189 -17.30 -8.98 21.68
CA ASN A 189 -18.10 -8.56 22.84
C ASN A 189 -18.02 -7.03 23.10
N ILE A 190 -18.15 -6.25 22.03
CA ILE A 190 -18.19 -4.78 22.09
C ILE A 190 -19.66 -4.36 22.17
N ASP A 191 -20.02 -3.66 23.26
CA ASP A 191 -21.38 -3.14 23.45
C ASP A 191 -21.68 -2.04 22.42
N GLU A 192 -22.98 -1.92 22.04
CA GLU A 192 -23.41 -0.89 21.08
C GLU A 192 -23.12 0.54 21.55
N LYS A 193 -23.04 0.76 22.86
CA LYS A 193 -22.73 2.05 23.47
C LYS A 193 -21.22 2.32 23.62
N GLU A 194 -20.39 1.32 23.42
CA GLU A 194 -18.93 1.52 23.44
C GLU A 194 -18.47 2.14 22.13
N LEU A 195 -17.61 3.16 22.22
CA LEU A 195 -16.94 3.75 21.07
C LEU A 195 -15.72 2.89 20.69
N VAL A 196 -15.43 2.79 19.40
CA VAL A 196 -14.35 1.94 18.89
C VAL A 196 -13.32 2.77 18.13
N VAL A 197 -12.09 2.73 18.58
CA VAL A 197 -10.93 3.32 17.90
C VAL A 197 -10.04 2.20 17.40
N GLY A 198 -9.75 2.18 16.10
CA GLY A 198 -8.98 1.09 15.52
C GLY A 198 -7.76 1.54 14.72
N THR A 199 -6.78 0.65 14.65
CA THR A 199 -5.63 0.77 13.75
C THR A 199 -5.47 -0.53 12.98
N ILE A 200 -5.10 -0.43 11.69
CA ILE A 200 -5.03 -1.57 10.77
C ILE A 200 -3.68 -1.55 10.05
N GLY A 201 -2.96 -2.64 10.12
CA GLY A 201 -1.70 -2.78 9.41
C GLY A 201 -0.83 -3.90 9.95
N ARG A 202 0.27 -4.15 9.27
CA ARG A 202 1.28 -5.10 9.71
C ARG A 202 1.88 -4.64 11.05
N ILE A 203 2.01 -5.54 12.02
CA ILE A 203 2.61 -5.24 13.31
C ILE A 203 4.14 -5.22 13.19
N ASP A 204 4.68 -4.03 12.95
CA ASP A 204 6.10 -3.74 12.85
C ASP A 204 6.44 -2.48 13.67
N PRO A 205 7.68 -2.35 14.20
CA PRO A 205 8.08 -1.21 15.01
C PRO A 205 7.89 0.15 14.32
N GLU A 206 8.09 0.22 13.01
CA GLU A 206 7.92 1.46 12.22
C GLU A 206 6.47 1.92 12.10
N LYS A 207 5.50 1.07 12.48
CA LYS A 207 4.07 1.40 12.38
C LYS A 207 3.51 2.17 13.57
N GLY A 208 4.30 2.34 14.66
CA GLY A 208 3.97 3.24 15.76
C GLY A 208 2.86 2.74 16.70
N TYR A 209 2.70 1.43 16.82
CA TYR A 209 1.69 0.82 17.70
C TYR A 209 1.87 1.21 19.16
N GLU A 210 3.10 1.43 19.61
CA GLU A 210 3.40 1.89 20.98
C GLU A 210 2.78 3.27 21.26
N TYR A 211 2.81 4.16 20.26
CA TYR A 211 2.19 5.49 20.37
C TYR A 211 0.66 5.40 20.40
N PHE A 212 0.08 4.47 19.63
CA PHE A 212 -1.35 4.19 19.65
C PHE A 212 -1.79 3.65 21.03
N LEU A 213 -1.08 2.67 21.59
CA LEU A 213 -1.39 2.10 22.90
C LEU A 213 -1.19 3.12 24.05
N GLU A 214 -0.19 3.99 23.95
CA GLU A 214 -0.02 5.07 24.92
C GLU A 214 -1.16 6.10 24.80
N SER A 215 -1.59 6.44 23.57
CA SER A 215 -2.76 7.30 23.40
C SER A 215 -4.05 6.67 23.95
N ALA A 216 -4.20 5.34 23.82
CA ALA A 216 -5.33 4.60 24.38
C ALA A 216 -5.39 4.74 25.91
N ARG A 217 -4.25 4.63 26.60
CA ARG A 217 -4.16 4.85 28.04
C ARG A 217 -4.62 6.27 28.43
N ILE A 218 -4.23 7.27 27.67
CA ILE A 218 -4.63 8.67 27.92
C ILE A 218 -6.13 8.83 27.68
N ILE A 219 -6.66 8.29 26.60
CA ILE A 219 -8.09 8.40 26.25
C ILE A 219 -8.98 7.80 27.32
N LEU A 220 -8.61 6.65 27.89
CA LEU A 220 -9.42 5.98 28.92
C LEU A 220 -9.54 6.75 30.22
N GLN A 221 -8.70 7.74 30.49
CA GLN A 221 -8.84 8.65 31.65
C GLN A 221 -10.07 9.55 31.50
N ASP A 222 -10.39 9.99 30.28
CA ASP A 222 -11.52 10.89 30.00
C ASP A 222 -12.75 10.13 29.46
N LEU A 223 -12.53 9.04 28.71
CA LEU A 223 -13.55 8.28 28.01
C LEU A 223 -13.42 6.76 28.34
N PRO A 224 -13.92 6.30 29.50
CA PRO A 224 -13.75 4.91 29.94
C PRO A 224 -14.52 3.87 29.09
N ASN A 225 -15.46 4.32 28.27
CA ASN A 225 -16.28 3.46 27.40
C ASN A 225 -15.73 3.31 25.97
N VAL A 226 -14.42 3.52 25.79
CA VAL A 226 -13.75 3.30 24.50
C VAL A 226 -13.13 1.90 24.45
N ARG A 227 -13.21 1.25 23.31
CA ARG A 227 -12.51 0.01 22.97
C ARG A 227 -11.47 0.29 21.88
N PHE A 228 -10.37 -0.43 21.94
CA PHE A 228 -9.29 -0.28 20.97
C PHE A 228 -9.11 -1.57 20.18
N LEU A 229 -9.08 -1.45 18.85
CA LEU A 229 -8.86 -2.58 17.92
C LEU A 229 -7.49 -2.43 17.25
N VAL A 230 -6.64 -3.44 17.42
CA VAL A 230 -5.37 -3.57 16.72
C VAL A 230 -5.52 -4.70 15.72
N VAL A 231 -5.67 -4.34 14.44
CA VAL A 231 -5.93 -5.28 13.35
C VAL A 231 -4.67 -5.55 12.56
N GLY A 232 -4.22 -6.77 12.56
CA GLY A 232 -3.02 -7.23 11.84
C GLY A 232 -2.18 -8.18 12.67
N GLU A 233 -1.11 -8.65 12.06
CA GLU A 233 -0.13 -9.54 12.69
C GLU A 233 1.29 -9.17 12.33
N ALA A 234 2.26 -9.67 13.08
CA ALA A 234 3.68 -9.50 12.78
C ALA A 234 4.11 -10.45 11.66
N SER A 235 4.77 -9.92 10.62
CA SER A 235 5.26 -10.77 9.51
C SER A 235 6.42 -11.69 9.93
N ASN A 236 7.36 -11.19 10.74
CA ASN A 236 8.55 -11.92 11.17
C ASN A 236 9.00 -11.57 12.60
N ASN A 237 8.36 -10.62 13.26
CA ASN A 237 8.77 -10.11 14.57
C ASN A 237 7.70 -10.39 15.64
N HIS A 238 7.45 -11.68 15.89
CA HIS A 238 6.49 -12.08 16.93
C HIS A 238 6.88 -11.62 18.34
N SER A 239 8.17 -11.35 18.61
CA SER A 239 8.60 -10.78 19.87
C SER A 239 8.10 -9.35 20.06
N PHE A 240 8.01 -8.55 18.99
CA PHE A 240 7.45 -7.21 19.04
C PHE A 240 5.93 -7.23 19.28
N GLU A 241 5.20 -8.11 18.62
CA GLU A 241 3.76 -8.30 18.87
C GLU A 241 3.49 -8.70 20.32
N LYS A 242 4.30 -9.63 20.87
CA LYS A 242 4.24 -10.00 22.28
C LYS A 242 4.52 -8.81 23.21
N SER A 243 5.53 -7.99 22.91
CA SER A 243 5.83 -6.79 23.72
C SER A 243 4.69 -5.77 23.73
N LEU A 244 3.94 -5.63 22.62
CA LEU A 244 2.75 -4.77 22.61
C LEU A 244 1.63 -5.32 23.52
N SER A 245 1.42 -6.62 23.54
CA SER A 245 0.47 -7.25 24.46
C SER A 245 0.88 -7.07 25.93
N GLU A 246 2.17 -7.25 26.25
CA GLU A 246 2.71 -6.99 27.59
C GLU A 246 2.55 -5.51 27.97
N MET A 247 2.79 -4.57 27.06
CA MET A 247 2.58 -3.15 27.25
C MET A 247 1.12 -2.82 27.60
N THR A 248 0.13 -3.50 27.02
CA THR A 248 -1.29 -3.24 27.37
C THR A 248 -1.59 -3.61 28.82
N ALA A 249 -1.02 -4.72 29.31
CA ALA A 249 -1.18 -5.14 30.71
C ALA A 249 -0.47 -4.17 31.68
N GLU A 250 0.76 -3.76 31.36
CA GLU A 250 1.52 -2.78 32.16
C GLU A 250 0.80 -1.42 32.27
N LYS A 251 0.12 -1.00 31.19
CA LYS A 251 -0.65 0.24 31.12
C LYS A 251 -2.07 0.11 31.68
N GLY A 252 -2.52 -1.09 32.05
CA GLY A 252 -3.87 -1.35 32.58
C GLY A 252 -4.98 -1.16 31.52
N ILE A 253 -4.67 -1.36 30.25
CA ILE A 253 -5.61 -1.20 29.12
C ILE A 253 -5.91 -2.54 28.40
N ASP A 254 -5.41 -3.65 28.91
CA ASP A 254 -5.55 -4.99 28.32
C ASP A 254 -7.02 -5.39 28.11
N LYS A 255 -7.91 -5.09 29.07
CA LYS A 255 -9.35 -5.37 28.97
C LYS A 255 -10.09 -4.51 27.95
N LYS A 256 -9.49 -3.42 27.52
CA LYS A 256 -10.06 -2.45 26.55
C LYS A 256 -9.42 -2.55 25.17
N THR A 257 -8.31 -3.30 25.04
CA THR A 257 -7.56 -3.46 23.78
C THR A 257 -7.73 -4.88 23.24
N ILE A 258 -8.05 -4.99 21.97
CA ILE A 258 -8.29 -6.24 21.25
C ILE A 258 -7.28 -6.35 20.13
N PHE A 259 -6.44 -7.40 20.16
CA PHE A 259 -5.58 -7.80 19.04
C PHE A 259 -6.32 -8.84 18.22
N THR A 260 -6.64 -8.55 16.97
CA THR A 260 -7.47 -9.44 16.15
C THR A 260 -6.66 -10.49 15.38
N GLY A 261 -5.32 -10.32 15.27
CA GLY A 261 -4.51 -11.04 14.32
C GLY A 261 -4.78 -10.60 12.87
N PHE A 262 -4.29 -11.39 11.92
CA PHE A 262 -4.57 -11.17 10.50
C PHE A 262 -6.06 -11.34 10.18
N ARG A 263 -6.61 -10.40 9.42
CA ARG A 263 -8.02 -10.41 8.99
C ARG A 263 -8.12 -10.08 7.50
N SER A 264 -9.10 -10.67 6.84
CA SER A 264 -9.45 -10.39 5.45
C SER A 264 -10.74 -9.57 5.28
N ASP A 265 -11.56 -9.50 6.32
CA ASP A 265 -12.84 -8.79 6.37
C ASP A 265 -12.67 -7.32 6.79
N ILE A 266 -11.73 -6.64 6.14
CA ILE A 266 -11.35 -5.24 6.46
C ILE A 266 -12.53 -4.27 6.38
N PRO A 267 -13.44 -4.35 5.37
CA PRO A 267 -14.60 -3.45 5.33
C PRO A 267 -15.46 -3.55 6.61
N GLN A 268 -15.76 -4.77 7.09
CA GLN A 268 -16.58 -4.99 8.30
C GLN A 268 -15.86 -4.50 9.55
N LEU A 269 -14.54 -4.68 9.64
CA LEU A 269 -13.73 -4.15 10.73
C LEU A 269 -13.77 -2.62 10.75
N ILE A 270 -13.55 -1.95 9.62
CA ILE A 270 -13.64 -0.50 9.51
C ILE A 270 -15.07 -0.03 9.84
N ALA A 271 -16.10 -0.74 9.36
CA ALA A 271 -17.50 -0.41 9.68
C ALA A 271 -17.77 -0.43 11.19
N SER A 272 -17.15 -1.35 11.94
CA SER A 272 -17.29 -1.46 13.40
C SER A 272 -16.63 -0.32 14.20
N MET A 273 -15.73 0.45 13.57
CA MET A 273 -14.95 1.54 14.20
C MET A 273 -15.66 2.89 14.07
N ASP A 274 -15.44 3.77 15.05
CA ASP A 274 -15.89 5.16 15.02
C ASP A 274 -14.77 6.09 14.52
N VAL A 275 -13.52 5.80 14.88
CA VAL A 275 -12.32 6.51 14.42
C VAL A 275 -11.26 5.51 14.00
N VAL A 276 -10.63 5.75 12.85
CA VAL A 276 -9.47 4.97 12.40
C VAL A 276 -8.18 5.77 12.59
N VAL A 277 -7.17 5.12 13.14
CA VAL A 277 -5.89 5.77 13.47
C VAL A 277 -4.76 5.19 12.62
N LEU A 278 -3.93 6.05 12.03
CA LEU A 278 -2.66 5.68 11.41
C LEU A 278 -1.50 6.28 12.21
N PRO A 279 -0.92 5.55 13.15
CA PRO A 279 0.13 6.07 14.02
C PRO A 279 1.53 6.07 13.39
N SER A 280 1.68 5.50 12.18
CA SER A 280 2.95 5.31 11.48
C SER A 280 3.64 6.62 11.15
N GLY A 281 4.88 6.79 11.64
CA GLY A 281 5.76 7.91 11.28
C GLY A 281 6.43 7.77 9.89
N ILE A 282 6.31 6.61 9.25
CA ILE A 282 6.94 6.30 7.96
C ILE A 282 5.94 5.50 7.11
N ASP A 283 5.20 6.20 6.27
CA ASP A 283 4.28 5.53 5.33
C ASP A 283 4.31 6.21 3.96
N ALA A 284 4.57 5.44 2.92
CA ALA A 284 4.65 5.98 1.56
C ALA A 284 3.26 6.38 1.04
N CYS A 285 2.30 5.47 1.20
CA CYS A 285 0.93 5.64 0.70
C CYS A 285 0.05 4.57 1.33
N SER A 286 -0.38 4.79 2.58
CA SER A 286 -1.13 3.81 3.36
C SER A 286 -2.51 3.56 2.78
N ARG A 287 -2.81 2.29 2.49
CA ARG A 287 -4.12 1.89 1.95
C ARG A 287 -5.27 2.14 2.92
N VAL A 288 -5.03 1.93 4.21
CA VAL A 288 -6.06 2.10 5.24
C VAL A 288 -6.66 3.51 5.27
N LEU A 289 -5.91 4.53 4.83
CA LEU A 289 -6.43 5.90 4.71
C LEU A 289 -7.55 5.98 3.68
N PHE A 290 -7.32 5.43 2.48
CA PHE A 290 -8.33 5.40 1.41
C PHE A 290 -9.52 4.54 1.79
N GLU A 291 -9.27 3.37 2.36
CA GLU A 291 -10.26 2.39 2.80
C GLU A 291 -11.18 3.00 3.86
N SER A 292 -10.61 3.65 4.87
CA SER A 292 -11.37 4.31 5.93
C SER A 292 -12.16 5.52 5.42
N MET A 293 -11.56 6.37 4.58
CA MET A 293 -12.24 7.51 3.96
C MET A 293 -13.36 7.03 3.04
N ALA A 294 -13.17 5.93 2.29
CA ALA A 294 -14.21 5.31 1.49
C ALA A 294 -15.40 4.85 2.33
N MET A 295 -15.15 4.36 3.53
CA MET A 295 -16.14 3.93 4.52
C MET A 295 -16.73 5.07 5.35
N GLN A 296 -16.47 6.33 4.99
CA GLN A 296 -16.87 7.54 5.73
C GLN A 296 -16.39 7.55 7.20
N LYS A 297 -15.25 6.90 7.49
CA LYS A 297 -14.68 6.96 8.84
C LYS A 297 -13.68 8.11 8.95
N PRO A 298 -13.81 8.96 9.98
CA PRO A 298 -12.84 10.01 10.24
C PRO A 298 -11.50 9.42 10.65
N LEU A 299 -10.43 10.12 10.31
CA LEU A 299 -9.05 9.69 10.52
C LEU A 299 -8.33 10.55 11.56
N VAL A 300 -7.49 9.92 12.37
CA VAL A 300 -6.38 10.57 13.07
C VAL A 300 -5.09 9.92 12.58
N ALA A 301 -4.22 10.67 11.92
CA ALA A 301 -3.06 10.10 11.27
C ALA A 301 -1.78 10.91 11.56
N ALA A 302 -0.64 10.23 11.68
CA ALA A 302 0.65 10.90 11.82
C ALA A 302 0.98 11.70 10.55
N ASN A 303 1.37 12.96 10.73
CA ASN A 303 1.75 13.88 9.65
C ASN A 303 3.14 13.54 9.11
N ALA A 304 3.25 12.43 8.37
CA ALA A 304 4.51 11.92 7.85
C ALA A 304 4.34 11.22 6.50
N GLY A 305 5.44 11.16 5.75
CA GLY A 305 5.46 10.48 4.45
C GLY A 305 4.41 11.02 3.48
N GLY A 306 3.67 10.12 2.84
CA GLY A 306 2.58 10.46 1.91
C GLY A 306 1.23 10.75 2.58
N THR A 307 1.12 10.61 3.91
CA THR A 307 -0.14 10.83 4.65
C THR A 307 -0.77 12.20 4.39
N PRO A 308 -0.03 13.35 4.45
CA PRO A 308 -0.62 14.68 4.21
C PRO A 308 -1.05 14.92 2.74
N GLU A 309 -0.65 14.09 1.82
CA GLU A 309 -1.15 14.14 0.43
C GLU A 309 -2.58 13.57 0.33
N ILE A 310 -2.93 12.66 1.24
CA ILE A 310 -4.20 11.92 1.28
C ILE A 310 -5.18 12.60 2.21
N VAL A 311 -4.78 12.80 3.47
CA VAL A 311 -5.61 13.39 4.54
C VAL A 311 -5.45 14.91 4.53
N GLN A 312 -6.55 15.64 4.41
CA GLN A 312 -6.61 17.09 4.58
C GLN A 312 -6.90 17.40 6.04
N ASP A 313 -5.91 17.99 6.73
CA ASP A 313 -6.04 18.32 8.16
C ASP A 313 -7.23 19.25 8.43
N GLY A 314 -8.01 18.90 9.45
CA GLY A 314 -9.21 19.66 9.82
C GLY A 314 -10.38 19.58 8.83
N ILE A 315 -10.29 18.76 7.77
CA ILE A 315 -11.34 18.61 6.75
C ILE A 315 -11.75 17.14 6.57
N THR A 316 -10.79 16.23 6.33
CA THR A 316 -11.08 14.81 6.12
C THR A 316 -10.57 13.93 7.26
N GLY A 317 -9.93 14.54 8.26
CA GLY A 317 -9.32 13.92 9.42
C GLY A 317 -8.45 14.93 10.16
N LEU A 318 -7.71 14.45 11.15
CA LEU A 318 -6.74 15.24 11.91
C LEU A 318 -5.34 14.67 11.70
N LEU A 319 -4.40 15.54 11.37
CA LEU A 319 -2.99 15.21 11.29
C LEU A 319 -2.30 15.56 12.62
N VAL A 320 -1.59 14.59 13.18
CA VAL A 320 -0.90 14.73 14.46
C VAL A 320 0.61 14.60 14.28
N LYS A 321 1.37 15.15 15.20
CA LYS A 321 2.83 15.02 15.18
C LYS A 321 3.24 13.56 15.31
N PRO A 322 4.11 13.04 14.41
CA PRO A 322 4.62 11.67 14.51
C PRO A 322 5.28 11.40 15.86
N GLY A 323 4.92 10.27 16.50
CA GLY A 323 5.47 9.87 17.80
C GLY A 323 4.88 10.60 19.00
N ASP A 324 3.88 11.46 18.82
CA ASP A 324 3.24 12.20 19.90
C ASP A 324 1.90 11.58 20.30
N SER A 325 1.94 10.68 21.29
CA SER A 325 0.75 10.00 21.82
C SER A 325 -0.26 10.96 22.48
N SER A 326 0.22 12.08 23.06
CA SER A 326 -0.65 13.07 23.69
C SER A 326 -1.45 13.85 22.64
N ASP A 327 -0.81 14.28 21.56
CA ASP A 327 -1.47 14.96 20.44
C ASP A 327 -2.48 14.03 19.76
N MET A 328 -2.09 12.76 19.56
CA MET A 328 -2.97 11.71 19.03
C MET A 328 -4.19 11.50 19.92
N ALA A 329 -4.01 11.35 21.25
CA ALA A 329 -5.11 11.16 22.19
C ALA A 329 -6.08 12.36 22.19
N LYS A 330 -5.58 13.59 22.24
CA LYS A 330 -6.39 14.81 22.18
C LYS A 330 -7.23 14.88 20.91
N SER A 331 -6.63 14.54 19.78
CA SER A 331 -7.30 14.52 18.48
C SER A 331 -8.41 13.47 18.43
N ILE A 332 -8.17 12.27 18.97
CA ILE A 332 -9.17 11.20 19.05
C ILE A 332 -10.32 11.61 19.99
N ILE A 333 -10.02 12.12 21.19
CA ILE A 333 -11.03 12.59 22.16
C ILE A 333 -11.90 13.68 21.53
N ARG A 334 -11.29 14.65 20.84
CA ARG A 334 -12.02 15.73 20.16
C ARG A 334 -13.04 15.18 19.14
N LEU A 335 -12.66 14.15 18.38
CA LEU A 335 -13.57 13.50 17.43
C LEU A 335 -14.68 12.74 18.16
N LEU A 336 -14.34 11.88 19.13
CA LEU A 336 -15.30 11.04 19.84
C LEU A 336 -16.33 11.84 20.65
N GLN A 337 -15.97 13.03 21.14
CA GLN A 337 -16.88 13.93 21.85
C GLN A 337 -17.76 14.79 20.92
N ASN A 338 -17.53 14.74 19.59
CA ASN A 338 -18.26 15.59 18.63
C ASN A 338 -18.77 14.79 17.44
N ILE A 339 -19.99 14.24 17.59
CA ILE A 339 -20.65 13.42 16.55
C ILE A 339 -20.78 14.19 15.22
N SER A 340 -21.09 15.47 15.26
CA SER A 340 -21.19 16.30 14.04
C SER A 340 -19.87 16.37 13.29
N LEU A 341 -18.75 16.45 14.03
CA LEU A 341 -17.40 16.49 13.45
C LEU A 341 -17.01 15.12 12.84
N LEU A 342 -17.35 14.02 13.54
CA LEU A 342 -17.17 12.66 13.01
C LEU A 342 -17.85 12.51 11.64
N GLU A 343 -19.13 12.86 11.56
CA GLU A 343 -19.89 12.80 10.31
C GLU A 343 -19.34 13.73 9.23
N GLN A 344 -19.00 14.95 9.59
CA GLN A 344 -18.47 15.94 8.64
C GLN A 344 -17.17 15.43 8.00
N TYR A 345 -16.21 14.96 8.81
CA TYR A 345 -14.93 14.48 8.29
C TYR A 345 -15.08 13.18 7.51
N GLY A 346 -15.95 12.27 7.97
CA GLY A 346 -16.25 11.05 7.24
C GLY A 346 -16.85 11.32 5.85
N LYS A 347 -17.86 12.20 5.76
CA LYS A 347 -18.47 12.60 4.47
C LYS A 347 -17.47 13.30 3.55
N ALA A 348 -16.65 14.21 4.11
CA ALA A 348 -15.60 14.90 3.35
C ALA A 348 -14.54 13.93 2.84
N GLY A 349 -14.14 12.94 3.66
CA GLY A 349 -13.22 11.87 3.29
C GLY A 349 -13.74 11.06 2.09
N ARG A 350 -14.96 10.57 2.17
CA ARG A 350 -15.59 9.82 1.06
C ARG A 350 -15.66 10.65 -0.23
N LYS A 351 -16.05 11.92 -0.11
CA LYS A 351 -16.09 12.83 -1.28
C LYS A 351 -14.70 12.91 -1.92
N ARG A 352 -13.65 13.16 -1.14
CA ARG A 352 -12.27 13.26 -1.63
C ARG A 352 -11.81 11.97 -2.31
N VAL A 353 -12.12 10.80 -1.74
CA VAL A 353 -11.79 9.51 -2.35
C VAL A 353 -12.47 9.33 -3.70
N LYS A 354 -13.78 9.64 -3.79
CA LYS A 354 -14.53 9.58 -5.06
C LYS A 354 -13.95 10.47 -6.15
N GLU A 355 -13.43 11.62 -5.78
CA GLU A 355 -12.87 12.58 -6.73
C GLU A 355 -11.42 12.26 -7.14
N MET A 356 -10.61 11.72 -6.22
CA MET A 356 -9.15 11.70 -6.40
C MET A 356 -8.53 10.31 -6.34
N PHE A 357 -9.12 9.34 -5.62
CA PHE A 357 -8.44 8.12 -5.20
C PHE A 357 -9.24 6.84 -5.49
N THR A 358 -10.00 6.82 -6.58
CA THR A 358 -10.68 5.60 -7.01
C THR A 358 -9.70 4.62 -7.65
N ILE A 359 -10.02 3.33 -7.56
CA ILE A 359 -9.18 2.29 -8.17
C ILE A 359 -9.16 2.43 -9.69
N GLU A 360 -10.28 2.83 -10.31
CA GLU A 360 -10.41 3.04 -11.75
C GLU A 360 -9.46 4.15 -12.24
N ARG A 361 -9.35 5.24 -11.48
CA ARG A 361 -8.42 6.33 -11.78
C ARG A 361 -6.97 5.85 -11.73
N ASN A 362 -6.58 5.14 -10.66
CA ASN A 362 -5.23 4.59 -10.50
C ASN A 362 -4.84 3.67 -11.68
N ILE A 363 -5.78 2.80 -12.09
CA ILE A 363 -5.57 1.88 -13.21
C ILE A 363 -5.41 2.68 -14.51
N LYS A 364 -6.33 3.60 -14.79
CA LYS A 364 -6.32 4.40 -16.00
C LYS A 364 -5.05 5.23 -16.15
N GLU A 365 -4.58 5.85 -15.07
CA GLU A 365 -3.32 6.60 -15.07
C GLU A 365 -2.12 5.68 -15.32
N THR A 366 -2.13 4.43 -14.79
CA THR A 366 -1.08 3.44 -15.04
C THR A 366 -1.10 2.93 -16.49
N GLU A 367 -2.29 2.63 -17.03
CA GLU A 367 -2.46 2.26 -18.44
C GLU A 367 -1.98 3.35 -19.39
N ASN A 368 -2.25 4.61 -19.07
CA ASN A 368 -1.76 5.74 -19.88
C ASN A 368 -0.22 5.79 -19.94
N VAL A 369 0.47 5.45 -18.83
CA VAL A 369 1.94 5.32 -18.83
C VAL A 369 2.40 4.19 -19.75
N TYR A 370 1.68 3.06 -19.79
CA TYR A 370 2.02 1.97 -20.70
C TYR A 370 1.83 2.39 -22.16
N LEU A 371 0.69 2.98 -22.48
CA LEU A 371 0.38 3.42 -23.86
C LEU A 371 1.36 4.48 -24.34
N GLU A 372 1.75 5.45 -23.46
CA GLU A 372 2.78 6.45 -23.79
C GLU A 372 4.09 5.79 -24.27
N LEU A 373 4.51 4.68 -23.64
CA LEU A 373 5.74 3.98 -23.99
C LEU A 373 5.60 3.06 -25.22
N LEU A 374 4.43 2.46 -25.37
CA LEU A 374 4.17 1.51 -26.47
C LEU A 374 3.93 2.24 -27.80
N ASP A 375 3.29 3.41 -27.79
CA ASP A 375 3.07 4.24 -28.97
C ASP A 375 4.37 4.86 -29.50
N THR A 376 5.27 5.29 -28.61
CA THR A 376 6.58 5.84 -29.01
C THR A 376 7.49 4.83 -29.69
N ASN A 377 7.38 3.55 -29.35
CA ASN A 377 8.16 2.48 -29.99
C ASN A 377 7.57 2.02 -31.34
N SER A 378 6.35 2.42 -31.66
CA SER A 378 5.71 2.08 -32.97
C SER A 378 6.10 3.04 -34.08
N THR A 379 6.82 4.12 -33.76
CA THR A 379 7.23 5.19 -34.71
C THR A 379 8.73 5.19 -35.03
N ASN A 380 9.52 4.29 -34.45
CA ASN A 380 10.93 4.05 -34.76
C ASN A 380 11.12 2.66 -35.38
#